data_f0969dd551d1f04a52797585fc369039
#
_entry.id   f0969dd551d1f04a52797585fc369039
#
_cell.length_a   1.000
_cell.length_b   1.000
_cell.length_c   1.000
_cell.angle_alpha   90.00
_cell.angle_beta   90.00
_cell.angle_gamma   90.00
#
_symmetry.space_group_name_H-M   'P 1'
#
loop_
_entity.id
_entity.type
_entity.pdbx_description
1 polymer ?
#
loop_
_entity_poly.entity_id
_entity_poly.type
_entity_poly.pdbx_seq_one_letter_code
_entity_poly.pdbx_strand_id
1 'polypeptide(L)'
;MLKVAASVVVKDGKILAARRKAERIGGGYWEFPGGKVEANETPKQACQREVLEELGDEAEILERLKVKRHYQTPYGSLEIDFFWTRLKTFNLKHVAASEYRWLTKEELWDVDWLEASKPAVSLIAQTNLEKYDE
;
A
#
# COMPACT_ATOMS: atom_id res chain seq x y z
N MET A 1 -6.11 -2.33 19.39
CA MET A 1 -6.34 -2.24 17.93
C MET A 1 -5.05 -1.90 17.21
N LEU A 2 -4.73 -2.65 16.19
CA LEU A 2 -3.58 -2.36 15.34
C LEU A 2 -3.97 -1.32 14.29
N LYS A 3 -3.21 -0.24 14.19
CA LYS A 3 -3.41 0.79 13.15
C LYS A 3 -2.30 0.68 12.11
N VAL A 4 -2.69 0.62 10.84
CA VAL A 4 -1.78 0.46 9.70
C VAL A 4 -2.07 1.55 8.67
N ALA A 5 -1.01 2.06 8.06
CA ALA A 5 -1.12 2.98 6.93
C ALA A 5 -0.40 2.38 5.74
N ALA A 6 -1.05 2.39 4.59
CA ALA A 6 -0.54 1.79 3.37
C ALA A 6 -0.55 2.79 2.22
N SER A 7 0.41 2.65 1.32
CA SER A 7 0.63 3.58 0.23
C SER A 7 0.25 2.95 -1.11
N VAL A 8 -0.70 3.58 -1.80
CA VAL A 8 -1.07 3.20 -3.17
C VAL A 8 -0.22 4.07 -4.11
N VAL A 9 0.89 3.51 -4.52
CA VAL A 9 1.90 4.23 -5.32
C VAL A 9 1.53 4.18 -6.79
N VAL A 10 1.34 5.34 -7.39
CA VAL A 10 0.92 5.48 -8.80
C VAL A 10 2.09 6.01 -9.64
N LYS A 11 2.35 5.36 -10.77
CA LYS A 11 3.33 5.83 -11.75
C LYS A 11 3.01 5.27 -13.14
N ASP A 12 2.92 6.16 -14.13
CA ASP A 12 2.69 5.80 -15.54
C ASP A 12 1.47 4.88 -15.71
N GLY A 13 0.39 5.18 -14.98
CA GLY A 13 -0.85 4.41 -15.04
C GLY A 13 -0.77 3.06 -14.35
N LYS A 14 0.25 2.81 -13.55
CA LYS A 14 0.46 1.54 -12.84
C LYS A 14 0.49 1.74 -11.34
N ILE A 15 0.23 0.65 -10.63
CA ILE A 15 0.20 0.60 -9.16
C ILE A 15 1.28 -0.36 -8.69
N LEU A 16 2.00 0.04 -7.66
CA LEU A 16 3.03 -0.81 -7.05
C LEU A 16 2.40 -1.80 -6.09
N ALA A 17 2.60 -3.09 -6.36
CA ALA A 17 2.19 -4.18 -5.48
C ALA A 17 3.41 -4.85 -4.88
N ALA A 18 3.32 -5.22 -3.60
CA ALA A 18 4.40 -5.86 -2.85
C ALA A 18 3.96 -7.24 -2.37
N ARG A 19 4.79 -8.25 -2.57
CA ARG A 19 4.50 -9.60 -2.10
C ARG A 19 5.12 -9.82 -0.73
N ARG A 20 4.31 -10.22 0.24
CA ARG A 20 4.79 -10.48 1.61
C ARG A 20 5.75 -11.66 1.62
N LYS A 21 6.81 -11.55 2.41
CA LYS A 21 7.77 -12.64 2.60
C LYS A 21 7.07 -13.87 3.17
N ALA A 22 7.50 -15.06 2.72
CA ALA A 22 6.84 -16.31 3.04
C ALA A 22 6.77 -16.60 4.55
N GLU A 23 7.75 -16.15 5.32
CA GLU A 23 7.82 -16.39 6.76
C GLU A 23 6.88 -15.51 7.59
N ARG A 24 6.26 -14.49 6.99
CA ARG A 24 5.31 -13.61 7.67
C ARG A 24 3.89 -14.17 7.58
N ILE A 25 3.03 -13.77 8.54
CA ILE A 25 1.60 -14.07 8.47
C ILE A 25 1.06 -13.45 7.18
N GLY A 26 0.34 -14.24 6.37
CA GLY A 26 -0.10 -13.81 5.04
C GLY A 26 1.01 -13.86 4.00
N GLY A 27 2.09 -14.57 4.26
CA GLY A 27 3.22 -14.69 3.34
C GLY A 27 2.80 -15.26 1.99
N GLY A 28 3.37 -14.70 0.93
CA GLY A 28 3.04 -15.05 -0.44
C GLY A 28 1.87 -14.26 -1.03
N TYR A 29 1.02 -13.67 -0.21
CA TYR A 29 -0.03 -12.76 -0.68
C TYR A 29 0.54 -11.37 -0.97
N TRP A 30 -0.19 -10.60 -1.76
CA TRP A 30 0.21 -9.27 -2.19
C TRP A 30 -0.50 -8.18 -1.39
N GLU A 31 0.17 -7.06 -1.22
CA GLU A 31 -0.32 -5.92 -0.45
C GLU A 31 0.27 -4.63 -1.01
N PHE A 32 -0.16 -3.50 -0.47
CA PHE A 32 0.49 -2.22 -0.74
C PHE A 32 1.60 -1.98 0.28
N PRO A 33 2.69 -1.28 -0.09
CA PRO A 33 3.72 -0.91 0.87
C PRO A 33 3.11 -0.15 2.05
N GLY A 34 3.60 -0.40 3.25
CA GLY A 34 3.10 0.27 4.44
C GLY A 34 3.50 -0.44 5.71
N GLY A 35 2.95 0.01 6.82
CA GLY A 35 3.23 -0.59 8.10
C GLY A 35 2.45 0.07 9.24
N LYS A 36 2.83 -0.26 10.45
CA LYS A 36 2.14 0.22 11.66
C LYS A 36 2.30 1.72 11.83
N VAL A 37 1.22 2.37 12.23
CA VAL A 37 1.25 3.77 12.68
C VAL A 37 1.81 3.77 14.09
N GLU A 38 2.91 4.46 14.31
CA GLU A 38 3.57 4.52 15.61
C GLU A 38 2.96 5.61 16.49
N ALA A 39 3.29 5.56 17.78
CA ALA A 39 2.85 6.61 18.72
C ALA A 39 3.37 7.97 18.23
N ASN A 40 2.53 8.99 18.37
CA ASN A 40 2.87 10.36 18.00
C ASN A 40 3.06 10.62 16.50
N GLU A 41 2.61 9.70 15.64
CA GLU A 41 2.58 10.00 14.20
C GLU A 41 1.17 9.85 13.65
N THR A 42 0.88 10.62 12.60
CA THR A 42 -0.38 10.48 11.85
C THR A 42 -0.24 9.34 10.85
N PRO A 43 -1.35 8.80 10.32
CA PRO A 43 -1.28 7.82 9.24
C PRO A 43 -0.48 8.28 8.02
N LYS A 44 -0.59 9.57 7.65
CA LYS A 44 0.21 10.12 6.53
C LYS A 44 1.70 10.09 6.86
N GLN A 45 2.07 10.45 8.08
CA GLN A 45 3.48 10.41 8.51
C GLN A 45 4.01 8.98 8.52
N ALA A 46 3.17 8.02 8.93
CA ALA A 46 3.53 6.60 8.89
C ALA A 46 3.79 6.15 7.45
N CYS A 47 2.94 6.57 6.49
CA CYS A 47 3.18 6.27 5.08
C CYS A 47 4.51 6.83 4.59
N GLN A 48 4.81 8.08 4.91
CA GLN A 48 6.08 8.71 4.50
C GLN A 48 7.29 7.95 5.07
N ARG A 49 7.22 7.61 6.35
CA ARG A 49 8.30 6.87 7.01
C ARG A 49 8.47 5.48 6.42
N GLU A 50 7.36 4.75 6.24
CA GLU A 50 7.40 3.38 5.70
C GLU A 50 7.90 3.35 4.25
N VAL A 51 7.49 4.30 3.42
CA VAL A 51 7.98 4.37 2.04
C VAL A 51 9.49 4.62 2.04
N LEU A 52 9.96 5.52 2.89
CA LEU A 52 11.40 5.78 2.99
C LEU A 52 12.17 4.53 3.45
N GLU A 53 11.66 3.83 4.45
CA GLU A 53 12.29 2.61 4.98
C GLU A 53 12.25 1.45 3.99
N GLU A 54 11.08 1.21 3.37
CA GLU A 54 10.88 0.05 2.51
C GLU A 54 11.38 0.25 1.09
N LEU A 55 11.20 1.44 0.54
CA LEU A 55 11.49 1.71 -0.88
C LEU A 55 12.70 2.63 -1.08
N GLY A 56 13.18 3.27 -0.01
CA GLY A 56 14.32 4.16 -0.08
C GLY A 56 14.04 5.46 -0.83
N ASP A 57 12.79 5.90 -0.85
CA ASP A 57 12.39 7.10 -1.58
C ASP A 57 11.56 8.01 -0.67
N GLU A 58 11.64 9.30 -0.91
CA GLU A 58 10.72 10.25 -0.35
C GLU A 58 9.42 10.19 -1.14
N ALA A 59 8.30 10.35 -0.44
CA ALA A 59 6.99 10.26 -1.07
C ALA A 59 6.15 11.48 -0.75
N GLU A 60 5.34 11.86 -1.71
CA GLU A 60 4.24 12.80 -1.50
C GLU A 60 2.99 11.97 -1.21
N ILE A 61 2.47 12.09 0.02
CA ILE A 61 1.27 11.36 0.42
C ILE A 61 0.07 12.25 0.14
N LEU A 62 -0.81 11.78 -0.72
CA LEU A 62 -1.96 12.53 -1.19
C LEU A 62 -3.19 12.18 -0.37
N GLU A 63 -4.39 12.18 -0.96
CA GLU A 63 -5.61 11.94 -0.20
C GLU A 63 -5.82 10.48 0.14
N ARG A 64 -6.59 10.24 1.20
CA ARG A 64 -6.94 8.90 1.64
C ARG A 64 -7.99 8.30 0.71
N LEU A 65 -7.85 7.01 0.40
CA LEU A 65 -8.89 6.27 -0.31
C LEU A 65 -10.12 6.11 0.59
N LYS A 66 -11.30 6.35 0.03
CA LYS A 66 -12.57 6.23 0.77
C LYS A 66 -13.08 4.80 0.69
N VAL A 67 -12.47 3.93 1.49
CA VAL A 67 -12.80 2.50 1.54
C VAL A 67 -12.92 2.05 2.99
N LYS A 68 -13.38 0.82 3.18
CA LYS A 68 -13.49 0.20 4.50
C LYS A 68 -12.16 0.28 5.23
N ARG A 69 -12.19 0.69 6.51
CA ARG A 69 -11.00 0.90 7.33
C ARG A 69 -10.84 -0.10 8.46
N HIS A 70 -11.93 -0.71 8.92
CA HIS A 70 -11.93 -1.54 10.13
C HIS A 70 -12.17 -2.99 9.79
N TYR A 71 -11.34 -3.86 10.32
CA TYR A 71 -11.41 -5.31 10.11
C TYR A 71 -11.24 -6.05 11.43
N GLN A 72 -11.96 -7.15 11.59
CA GLN A 72 -11.71 -8.10 12.67
C GLN A 72 -10.92 -9.26 12.07
N THR A 73 -9.76 -9.54 12.65
CA THR A 73 -8.90 -10.65 12.21
C THR A 73 -8.79 -11.68 13.34
N PRO A 74 -8.31 -12.90 13.06
CA PRO A 74 -8.03 -13.88 14.11
C PRO A 74 -7.03 -13.37 15.15
N TYR A 75 -6.25 -12.36 14.83
CA TYR A 75 -5.20 -11.80 15.67
C TYR A 75 -5.62 -10.49 16.35
N GLY A 76 -6.87 -10.06 16.17
CA GLY A 76 -7.40 -8.85 16.78
C GLY A 76 -7.97 -7.87 15.76
N SER A 77 -8.34 -6.69 16.25
CA SER A 77 -8.91 -5.63 15.42
C SER A 77 -7.82 -4.90 14.63
N LEU A 78 -8.13 -4.54 13.40
CA LEU A 78 -7.25 -3.83 12.48
C LEU A 78 -7.96 -2.61 11.94
N GLU A 79 -7.29 -1.45 12.00
CA GLU A 79 -7.70 -0.25 11.26
C GLU A 79 -6.62 0.04 10.22
N ILE A 80 -7.02 0.13 8.96
CA ILE A 80 -6.07 0.40 7.88
C ILE A 80 -6.52 1.59 7.04
N ASP A 81 -5.62 2.54 6.83
CA ASP A 81 -5.82 3.68 5.95
C ASP A 81 -4.92 3.56 4.73
N PHE A 82 -5.51 3.70 3.54
CA PHE A 82 -4.78 3.70 2.27
C PHE A 82 -4.70 5.13 1.74
N PHE A 83 -3.52 5.52 1.26
CA PHE A 83 -3.31 6.85 0.71
C PHE A 83 -2.75 6.76 -0.71
N TRP A 84 -3.29 7.57 -1.61
CA TRP A 84 -2.68 7.80 -2.91
C TRP A 84 -1.29 8.39 -2.68
N THR A 85 -0.29 7.87 -3.38
CA THR A 85 1.11 8.20 -3.11
C THR A 85 1.87 8.39 -4.41
N ARG A 86 2.73 9.41 -4.43
CA ARG A 86 3.60 9.72 -5.55
C ARG A 86 5.04 9.69 -5.07
N LEU A 87 5.89 8.88 -5.71
CA LEU A 87 7.30 8.81 -5.40
C LEU A 87 8.06 9.94 -6.10
N LYS A 88 9.22 10.32 -5.55
CA LYS A 88 10.04 11.40 -6.13
C LYS A 88 11.10 10.89 -7.09
N THR A 89 11.79 9.80 -6.78
CA THR A 89 12.97 9.38 -7.54
C THR A 89 12.82 8.04 -8.25
N PHE A 90 11.93 7.16 -7.80
CA PHE A 90 11.75 5.80 -8.32
C PHE A 90 13.01 4.93 -8.21
N ASN A 91 13.98 5.31 -7.39
CA ASN A 91 15.15 4.50 -7.13
C ASN A 91 14.83 3.52 -6.00
N LEU A 92 14.02 2.49 -6.31
CA LEU A 92 13.42 1.62 -5.32
C LEU A 92 14.42 0.61 -4.74
N LYS A 93 14.31 0.39 -3.43
CA LYS A 93 15.03 -0.66 -2.70
C LYS A 93 14.03 -1.74 -2.31
N HIS A 94 14.37 -3.00 -2.57
CA HIS A 94 13.52 -4.13 -2.22
C HIS A 94 13.87 -4.62 -0.81
N VAL A 95 13.41 -3.90 0.20
CA VAL A 95 13.80 -4.15 1.58
C VAL A 95 12.80 -5.04 2.32
N ALA A 96 11.51 -4.77 2.18
CA ALA A 96 10.48 -5.37 3.05
C ALA A 96 9.65 -6.45 2.38
N ALA A 97 9.76 -6.63 1.09
CA ALA A 97 8.95 -7.58 0.32
C ALA A 97 9.83 -8.59 -0.39
N SER A 98 9.25 -9.77 -0.69
CA SER A 98 9.95 -10.78 -1.48
C SER A 98 9.96 -10.44 -2.96
N GLU A 99 8.99 -9.65 -3.41
CA GLU A 99 8.83 -9.28 -4.81
C GLU A 99 8.02 -8.01 -4.92
N TYR A 100 8.30 -7.18 -5.94
CA TYR A 100 7.47 -6.02 -6.30
C TYR A 100 7.04 -6.13 -7.75
N ARG A 101 5.80 -5.71 -8.03
CA ARG A 101 5.28 -5.63 -9.40
C ARG A 101 4.56 -4.31 -9.59
N TRP A 102 4.74 -3.72 -10.78
CA TRP A 102 3.93 -2.59 -11.24
C TRP A 102 2.77 -3.17 -12.05
N LEU A 103 1.54 -2.92 -11.61
CA LEU A 103 0.34 -3.48 -12.22
C LEU A 103 -0.46 -2.37 -12.92
N THR A 104 -0.86 -2.61 -14.17
CA THR A 104 -1.87 -1.79 -14.83
C THR A 104 -3.22 -2.08 -14.20
N LYS A 105 -4.24 -1.25 -14.50
CA LYS A 105 -5.60 -1.50 -13.99
C LYS A 105 -6.14 -2.86 -14.45
N GLU A 106 -5.79 -3.27 -15.67
CA GLU A 106 -6.21 -4.57 -16.22
C GLU A 106 -5.53 -5.74 -15.53
N GLU A 107 -4.38 -5.51 -14.91
CA GLU A 107 -3.59 -6.53 -14.23
C GLU A 107 -3.85 -6.61 -12.73
N LEU A 108 -4.65 -5.72 -12.16
CA LEU A 108 -4.81 -5.62 -10.71
C LEU A 108 -5.20 -6.95 -10.05
N TRP A 109 -6.06 -7.75 -10.71
CA TRP A 109 -6.51 -9.01 -10.15
C TRP A 109 -5.67 -10.22 -10.59
N ASP A 110 -4.51 -9.98 -11.21
CA ASP A 110 -3.58 -11.05 -11.60
C ASP A 110 -2.80 -11.59 -10.40
N VAL A 111 -2.86 -10.93 -9.25
CA VAL A 111 -2.18 -11.33 -8.04
C VAL A 111 -3.19 -11.60 -6.92
N ASP A 112 -2.80 -12.42 -5.95
CA ASP A 112 -3.63 -12.77 -4.80
C ASP A 112 -3.41 -11.75 -3.68
N TRP A 113 -4.33 -10.80 -3.57
CA TRP A 113 -4.26 -9.75 -2.55
C TRP A 113 -4.68 -10.27 -1.18
N LEU A 114 -4.06 -9.72 -0.13
CA LEU A 114 -4.60 -9.86 1.22
C LEU A 114 -6.02 -9.32 1.27
N GLU A 115 -6.88 -9.95 2.09
CA GLU A 115 -8.29 -9.57 2.17
C GLU A 115 -8.49 -8.09 2.46
N ALA A 116 -7.71 -7.54 3.41
CA ALA A 116 -7.84 -6.13 3.79
C ALA A 116 -7.45 -5.16 2.68
N SER A 117 -6.73 -5.62 1.66
CA SER A 117 -6.33 -4.78 0.51
C SER A 117 -7.40 -4.76 -0.59
N LYS A 118 -8.29 -5.74 -0.64
CA LYS A 118 -9.24 -5.90 -1.76
C LYS A 118 -10.17 -4.71 -1.97
N PRO A 119 -10.74 -4.08 -0.93
CA PRO A 119 -11.55 -2.88 -1.15
C PRO A 119 -10.80 -1.74 -1.82
N ALA A 120 -9.51 -1.55 -1.46
CA ALA A 120 -8.68 -0.55 -2.11
C ALA A 120 -8.45 -0.90 -3.58
N VAL A 121 -8.17 -2.18 -3.88
CA VAL A 121 -7.99 -2.63 -5.27
C VAL A 121 -9.24 -2.37 -6.10
N SER A 122 -10.42 -2.65 -5.57
CA SER A 122 -11.69 -2.38 -6.26
C SER A 122 -11.88 -0.90 -6.55
N LEU A 123 -11.54 -0.01 -5.60
CA LEU A 123 -11.64 1.42 -5.82
C LEU A 123 -10.64 1.90 -6.87
N ILE A 124 -9.40 1.38 -6.82
CA ILE A 124 -8.37 1.71 -7.81
C ILE A 124 -8.85 1.38 -9.23
N ALA A 125 -9.48 0.22 -9.40
CA ALA A 125 -9.97 -0.23 -10.69
C ALA A 125 -11.01 0.74 -11.30
N GLN A 126 -11.70 1.52 -10.46
CA GLN A 126 -12.73 2.46 -10.88
C GLN A 126 -12.24 3.91 -10.93
N THR A 127 -10.98 4.16 -10.61
CA THR A 127 -10.44 5.51 -10.48
C THR A 127 -9.61 5.88 -11.70
N ASN A 128 -9.72 7.14 -12.14
CA ASN A 128 -8.82 7.67 -13.16
C ASN A 128 -7.47 7.97 -12.50
N LEU A 129 -6.47 7.17 -12.78
CA LEU A 129 -5.15 7.27 -12.15
C LEU A 129 -4.37 8.51 -12.57
N GLU A 130 -4.73 9.16 -13.68
CA GLU A 130 -4.07 10.40 -14.12
C GLU A 130 -4.12 11.48 -13.06
N LYS A 131 -5.16 11.48 -12.22
CA LYS A 131 -5.32 12.44 -11.14
C LYS A 131 -4.16 12.38 -10.13
N TYR A 132 -3.57 11.20 -9.96
CA TYR A 132 -2.50 10.95 -8.99
C TYR A 132 -1.15 10.71 -9.64
N ASP A 133 -1.12 10.69 -10.96
CA ASP A 133 0.08 10.46 -11.75
C ASP A 133 0.75 11.80 -12.09
N GLU A 134 2.04 11.78 -12.30
CA GLU A 134 2.80 12.94 -12.67
C GLU A 134 2.85 13.09 -14.19
#